data_667ff6e34addb30290ec04f69c6a27f6
#
_entry.id   667ff6e34addb30290ec04f69c6a27f6
#
_cell.length_a   1.000
_cell.length_b   1.000
_cell.length_c   1.000
_cell.angle_alpha   90.00
_cell.angle_beta   90.00
_cell.angle_gamma   90.00
#
_symmetry.space_group_name_H-M   'P 1'
#
loop_
_entity.id
_entity.type
_entity.pdbx_description
1 polymer ?
#
loop_
_entity_poly.entity_id
_entity_poly.type
_entity_poly.pdbx_seq_one_letter_code
_entity_poly.pdbx_strand_id
1 'polypeptide(L)'
;MTMNRRLLIQALLATSATAVHAGETDRYPSRPIKITAPFAPGSSDLVARKIAEVVARSLGKPFVIETRPGAQGTIATKLLAGASNDGYALLLGTNSTHAASPFLFKSPGYDPIKDFTPIVQFTLNPLLLVVRADLPIRSFDEFIQYGRANPGKMSYGAGNTGSLVCSQLLLQQGGMQAVGVNYQGNSQAIQDFIAGRLDFMVTDPLIIKPFAQSGKLRVLGITSRQRLHQFPQVAPIAELGLPQFEYASWIGLFAPAGMKDDNAELLHREFALALRDPDVAAFLDGIGMIPVHKSRAEFSQFVREQIKVWEKLARDSGITPA
;
A
#
# COMPACT_ATOMS: atom_id res chain seq x y z
N MET A 1 -27.37 -57.84 -53.35
CA MET A 1 -27.29 -57.08 -52.11
C MET A 1 -26.99 -55.65 -52.46
N THR A 2 -28.00 -54.80 -52.50
CA THR A 2 -27.88 -53.38 -52.87
C THR A 2 -27.72 -52.58 -51.63
N MET A 3 -26.53 -52.04 -51.43
CA MET A 3 -26.15 -51.20 -50.29
C MET A 3 -26.78 -49.81 -50.39
N ASN A 4 -27.61 -49.47 -49.41
CA ASN A 4 -28.55 -48.35 -49.44
C ASN A 4 -27.74 -47.00 -49.30
N ARG A 5 -27.72 -46.23 -50.42
CA ARG A 5 -26.97 -44.90 -50.50
C ARG A 5 -27.32 -43.90 -49.45
N ARG A 6 -28.47 -44.02 -48.78
CA ARG A 6 -28.90 -43.14 -47.68
C ARG A 6 -28.14 -43.37 -46.39
N LEU A 7 -27.64 -44.59 -46.11
CA LEU A 7 -26.86 -44.94 -44.94
C LEU A 7 -25.40 -44.42 -45.03
N LEU A 8 -24.83 -44.31 -46.22
CA LEU A 8 -23.48 -43.75 -46.42
C LEU A 8 -23.44 -42.24 -46.24
N ILE A 9 -24.50 -41.50 -46.55
CA ILE A 9 -24.59 -40.05 -46.39
C ILE A 9 -24.81 -39.68 -44.92
N GLN A 10 -25.50 -40.48 -44.14
CA GLN A 10 -25.69 -40.27 -42.72
C GLN A 10 -24.43 -40.59 -41.90
N ALA A 11 -23.60 -41.51 -42.34
CA ALA A 11 -22.33 -41.82 -41.69
C ALA A 11 -21.24 -40.74 -41.94
N LEU A 12 -21.28 -40.02 -43.05
CA LEU A 12 -20.36 -38.93 -43.37
C LEU A 12 -20.71 -37.61 -42.68
N LEU A 13 -21.98 -37.40 -42.27
CA LEU A 13 -22.40 -36.20 -41.51
C LEU A 13 -22.19 -36.31 -40.00
N ALA A 14 -22.01 -37.52 -39.47
CA ALA A 14 -21.77 -37.75 -38.04
C ALA A 14 -20.30 -37.58 -37.61
N THR A 15 -19.35 -37.56 -38.58
CA THR A 15 -17.90 -37.44 -38.29
C THR A 15 -17.38 -36.01 -38.35
N SER A 16 -18.21 -35.02 -38.69
CA SER A 16 -17.79 -33.63 -38.83
C SER A 16 -18.07 -32.74 -37.61
N ALA A 17 -18.66 -33.28 -36.52
CA ALA A 17 -19.13 -32.50 -35.39
C ALA A 17 -18.22 -32.57 -34.11
N THR A 18 -17.05 -33.24 -34.18
CA THR A 18 -16.22 -33.46 -33.01
C THR A 18 -14.81 -32.83 -33.08
N ALA A 19 -14.57 -31.90 -33.97
CA ALA A 19 -13.23 -31.36 -34.18
C ALA A 19 -13.15 -29.81 -34.13
N VAL A 20 -13.83 -29.14 -33.22
CA VAL A 20 -13.55 -27.70 -32.95
C VAL A 20 -13.84 -27.38 -31.47
N HIS A 21 -13.16 -28.04 -30.55
CA HIS A 21 -13.05 -27.57 -29.17
C HIS A 21 -11.72 -27.96 -28.51
N ALA A 22 -10.69 -28.16 -29.31
CA ALA A 22 -9.34 -28.41 -28.77
C ALA A 22 -8.39 -27.31 -29.26
N GLY A 23 -8.41 -26.15 -28.64
CA GLY A 23 -7.51 -25.09 -29.06
C GLY A 23 -7.63 -23.74 -28.41
N GLU A 24 -8.56 -23.46 -27.51
CA GLU A 24 -8.38 -22.38 -26.54
C GLU A 24 -7.64 -22.96 -25.35
N THR A 25 -6.34 -23.14 -25.50
CA THR A 25 -5.45 -23.33 -24.37
C THR A 25 -5.75 -22.22 -23.37
N ASP A 26 -6.01 -22.59 -22.14
CA ASP A 26 -6.24 -21.75 -20.96
C ASP A 26 -5.19 -20.63 -20.82
N ARG A 27 -5.30 -19.60 -21.67
CA ARG A 27 -4.39 -18.46 -21.64
C ARG A 27 -4.78 -17.63 -20.44
N TYR A 28 -3.98 -17.70 -19.38
CA TYR A 28 -4.15 -16.84 -18.22
C TYR A 28 -3.84 -15.37 -18.60
N PRO A 29 -4.69 -14.40 -18.20
CA PRO A 29 -6.01 -14.57 -17.57
C PRO A 29 -7.11 -14.81 -18.62
N SER A 30 -8.03 -15.74 -18.35
CA SER A 30 -9.21 -16.03 -19.20
C SER A 30 -10.48 -15.31 -18.73
N ARG A 31 -10.50 -14.80 -17.47
CA ARG A 31 -11.62 -14.13 -16.80
C ARG A 31 -11.13 -12.92 -15.98
N PRO A 32 -12.05 -12.08 -15.46
CA PRO A 32 -11.67 -10.96 -14.58
C PRO A 32 -10.83 -11.40 -13.37
N ILE A 33 -9.83 -10.58 -13.01
CA ILE A 33 -9.01 -10.78 -11.82
C ILE A 33 -9.51 -9.84 -10.72
N LYS A 34 -9.67 -10.37 -9.52
CA LYS A 34 -10.10 -9.62 -8.35
C LYS A 34 -8.89 -9.16 -7.54
N ILE A 35 -8.86 -7.88 -7.19
CA ILE A 35 -7.90 -7.32 -6.24
C ILE A 35 -8.67 -6.85 -5.00
N THR A 36 -8.34 -7.42 -3.83
CA THR A 36 -8.90 -6.99 -2.56
C THR A 36 -8.03 -5.91 -1.94
N ALA A 37 -8.61 -4.74 -1.65
CA ALA A 37 -7.97 -3.68 -0.87
C ALA A 37 -8.38 -3.81 0.60
N PRO A 38 -7.42 -3.91 1.55
CA PRO A 38 -7.70 -4.25 2.94
C PRO A 38 -8.20 -3.07 3.80
N PHE A 39 -8.33 -1.90 3.22
CA PHE A 39 -8.76 -0.68 3.91
C PHE A 39 -10.01 -0.07 3.25
N ALA A 40 -10.63 0.88 3.95
CA ALA A 40 -11.68 1.71 3.36
C ALA A 40 -11.16 2.47 2.12
N PRO A 41 -12.05 2.89 1.20
CA PRO A 41 -11.65 3.64 0.01
C PRO A 41 -10.75 4.83 0.37
N GLY A 42 -9.62 4.94 -0.34
CA GLY A 42 -8.59 5.97 -0.10
C GLY A 42 -7.47 5.88 -1.11
N SER A 43 -6.28 6.36 -0.74
CA SER A 43 -5.15 6.42 -1.67
C SER A 43 -4.71 5.07 -2.22
N SER A 44 -4.78 3.99 -1.42
CA SER A 44 -4.33 2.66 -1.87
C SER A 44 -5.22 2.04 -2.94
N ASP A 45 -6.54 2.15 -2.83
CA ASP A 45 -7.44 1.63 -3.86
C ASP A 45 -7.45 2.51 -5.12
N LEU A 46 -7.26 3.82 -4.99
CA LEU A 46 -7.07 4.72 -6.12
C LEU A 46 -5.82 4.34 -6.94
N VAL A 47 -4.70 4.08 -6.27
CA VAL A 47 -3.46 3.60 -6.91
C VAL A 47 -3.71 2.29 -7.65
N ALA A 48 -4.34 1.32 -7.00
CA ALA A 48 -4.63 0.04 -7.62
C ALA A 48 -5.53 0.17 -8.85
N ARG A 49 -6.58 1.00 -8.79
CA ARG A 49 -7.48 1.25 -9.93
C ARG A 49 -6.73 1.87 -11.10
N LYS A 50 -5.93 2.92 -10.85
CA LYS A 50 -5.18 3.61 -11.90
C LYS A 50 -4.20 2.68 -12.61
N ILE A 51 -3.44 1.86 -11.87
CA ILE A 51 -2.48 0.92 -12.45
C ILE A 51 -3.21 -0.24 -13.15
N ALA A 52 -4.23 -0.81 -12.50
CA ALA A 52 -5.00 -1.94 -13.05
C ALA A 52 -5.74 -1.59 -14.35
N GLU A 53 -6.15 -0.33 -14.55
CA GLU A 53 -6.74 0.15 -15.81
C GLU A 53 -5.75 0.00 -16.98
N VAL A 54 -4.49 0.33 -16.79
CA VAL A 54 -3.45 0.18 -17.82
C VAL A 54 -3.19 -1.30 -18.10
N VAL A 55 -3.05 -2.12 -17.05
CA VAL A 55 -2.82 -3.57 -17.18
C VAL A 55 -4.01 -4.27 -17.84
N ALA A 56 -5.25 -3.84 -17.54
CA ALA A 56 -6.44 -4.40 -18.15
C ALA A 56 -6.48 -4.21 -19.68
N ARG A 57 -5.97 -3.09 -20.18
CA ARG A 57 -5.84 -2.85 -21.63
C ARG A 57 -4.84 -3.81 -22.27
N SER A 58 -3.72 -4.09 -21.61
CA SER A 58 -2.69 -5.01 -22.10
C SER A 58 -3.16 -6.47 -22.09
N LEU A 59 -3.76 -6.92 -20.98
CA LEU A 59 -4.16 -8.32 -20.81
C LEU A 59 -5.54 -8.64 -21.44
N GLY A 60 -6.30 -7.61 -21.84
CA GLY A 60 -7.65 -7.77 -22.39
C GLY A 60 -8.68 -8.31 -21.40
N LYS A 61 -8.39 -8.24 -20.09
CA LYS A 61 -9.28 -8.68 -19.02
C LYS A 61 -9.34 -7.64 -17.91
N PRO A 62 -10.55 -7.34 -17.38
CA PRO A 62 -10.70 -6.33 -16.34
C PRO A 62 -10.20 -6.82 -14.99
N PHE A 63 -9.79 -5.84 -14.18
CA PHE A 63 -9.53 -6.03 -12.75
C PHE A 63 -10.68 -5.44 -11.94
N VAL A 64 -11.19 -6.22 -10.98
CA VAL A 64 -12.25 -5.80 -10.07
C VAL A 64 -11.63 -5.49 -8.71
N ILE A 65 -11.62 -4.22 -8.30
CA ILE A 65 -11.08 -3.80 -7.02
C ILE A 65 -12.22 -3.72 -6.00
N GLU A 66 -12.16 -4.54 -4.94
CA GLU A 66 -13.08 -4.55 -3.82
C GLU A 66 -12.37 -4.12 -2.53
N THR A 67 -13.02 -3.28 -1.73
CA THR A 67 -12.51 -2.92 -0.40
C THR A 67 -13.11 -3.83 0.68
N ARG A 68 -12.23 -4.34 1.59
CA ARG A 68 -12.64 -5.14 2.76
C ARG A 68 -11.89 -4.64 4.00
N PRO A 69 -12.33 -3.52 4.59
CA PRO A 69 -11.69 -2.98 5.77
C PRO A 69 -11.96 -3.82 7.02
N GLY A 70 -11.08 -3.71 8.00
CA GLY A 70 -11.24 -4.30 9.33
C GLY A 70 -9.94 -4.81 9.93
N ALA A 71 -9.78 -4.67 11.25
CA ALA A 71 -8.63 -5.11 12.02
C ALA A 71 -7.27 -4.78 11.36
N GLN A 72 -7.03 -3.53 11.02
CA GLN A 72 -5.81 -3.04 10.34
C GLN A 72 -5.49 -3.81 9.03
N GLY A 73 -6.53 -4.32 8.34
CA GLY A 73 -6.41 -5.06 7.09
C GLY A 73 -6.23 -6.57 7.24
N THR A 74 -6.10 -7.11 8.46
CA THR A 74 -5.86 -8.54 8.67
C THR A 74 -7.02 -9.42 8.22
N ILE A 75 -8.27 -8.92 8.27
CA ILE A 75 -9.45 -9.67 7.79
C ILE A 75 -9.32 -10.02 6.31
N ALA A 76 -9.05 -9.03 5.48
CA ALA A 76 -8.88 -9.23 4.03
C ALA A 76 -7.66 -10.10 3.72
N THR A 77 -6.56 -9.88 4.44
CA THR A 77 -5.31 -10.61 4.25
C THR A 77 -5.46 -12.09 4.58
N LYS A 78 -6.12 -12.42 5.69
CA LYS A 78 -6.44 -13.81 6.07
C LYS A 78 -7.34 -14.51 5.04
N LEU A 79 -8.33 -13.79 4.51
CA LEU A 79 -9.21 -14.35 3.46
C LEU A 79 -8.42 -14.69 2.20
N LEU A 80 -7.47 -13.84 1.80
CA LEU A 80 -6.63 -14.16 0.64
C LEU A 80 -5.68 -15.32 0.92
N ALA A 81 -5.08 -15.42 2.10
CA ALA A 81 -4.19 -16.52 2.47
C ALA A 81 -4.87 -17.91 2.28
N GLY A 82 -6.18 -17.99 2.50
CA GLY A 82 -6.99 -19.20 2.26
C GLY A 82 -7.64 -19.31 0.88
N ALA A 83 -7.37 -18.37 -0.05
CA ALA A 83 -7.98 -18.39 -1.37
C ALA A 83 -7.26 -19.33 -2.35
N SER A 84 -7.89 -19.63 -3.50
CA SER A 84 -7.26 -20.40 -4.58
C SER A 84 -6.02 -19.67 -5.12
N ASN A 85 -4.96 -20.42 -5.39
CA ASN A 85 -3.71 -19.93 -5.96
C ASN A 85 -3.71 -19.89 -7.50
N ASP A 86 -4.88 -19.87 -8.12
CA ASP A 86 -5.08 -19.86 -9.58
C ASP A 86 -4.76 -18.50 -10.23
N GLY A 87 -4.46 -17.47 -9.42
CA GLY A 87 -4.09 -16.13 -9.87
C GLY A 87 -5.25 -15.17 -10.08
N TYR A 88 -6.48 -15.56 -9.81
CA TYR A 88 -7.66 -14.70 -9.99
C TYR A 88 -8.09 -13.95 -8.73
N ALA A 89 -7.45 -14.24 -7.58
CA ALA A 89 -7.60 -13.50 -6.34
C ALA A 89 -6.25 -12.90 -5.95
N LEU A 90 -6.20 -11.57 -5.81
CA LEU A 90 -5.02 -10.81 -5.41
C LEU A 90 -5.36 -9.88 -4.25
N LEU A 91 -4.34 -9.41 -3.54
CA LEU A 91 -4.46 -8.49 -2.41
C LEU A 91 -3.50 -7.32 -2.56
N LEU A 92 -3.97 -6.13 -2.23
CA LEU A 92 -3.08 -5.03 -1.93
C LEU A 92 -2.48 -5.24 -0.54
N GLY A 93 -1.19 -5.55 -0.50
CA GLY A 93 -0.44 -5.61 0.74
C GLY A 93 0.20 -4.27 1.07
N THR A 94 0.36 -4.01 2.34
CA THR A 94 1.02 -2.82 2.87
C THR A 94 1.92 -3.20 4.05
N ASN A 95 2.65 -2.23 4.57
CA ASN A 95 3.40 -2.44 5.81
C ASN A 95 2.51 -2.92 6.97
N SER A 96 1.25 -2.45 7.08
CA SER A 96 0.34 -2.92 8.15
C SER A 96 0.05 -4.41 8.05
N THR A 97 -0.19 -4.93 6.83
CA THR A 97 -0.61 -6.32 6.62
C THR A 97 0.56 -7.30 6.47
N HIS A 98 1.68 -6.88 5.87
CA HIS A 98 2.80 -7.79 5.52
C HIS A 98 4.09 -7.51 6.30
N ALA A 99 4.12 -6.52 7.18
CA ALA A 99 5.29 -6.25 8.01
C ALA A 99 4.96 -6.04 9.49
N ALA A 100 3.92 -5.26 9.79
CA ALA A 100 3.58 -4.89 11.17
C ALA A 100 2.67 -5.91 11.88
N SER A 101 1.81 -6.60 11.15
CA SER A 101 0.77 -7.47 11.73
C SER A 101 1.28 -8.52 12.75
N PRO A 102 2.47 -9.14 12.58
CA PRO A 102 3.00 -10.07 13.57
C PRO A 102 3.30 -9.43 14.94
N PHE A 103 3.48 -8.11 14.98
CA PHE A 103 3.83 -7.35 16.18
C PHE A 103 2.66 -6.56 16.75
N LEU A 104 1.58 -6.41 15.98
CA LEU A 104 0.36 -5.70 16.39
C LEU A 104 -0.72 -6.64 16.92
N PHE A 105 -0.70 -7.91 16.51
CA PHE A 105 -1.71 -8.90 16.85
C PHE A 105 -1.06 -10.17 17.40
N LYS A 106 -1.62 -10.74 18.48
CA LYS A 106 -1.19 -12.04 19.03
C LYS A 106 -1.33 -13.18 18.03
N SER A 107 -2.35 -13.09 17.17
CA SER A 107 -2.62 -14.08 16.12
C SER A 107 -3.30 -13.40 14.93
N PRO A 108 -2.56 -12.90 13.94
CA PRO A 108 -3.15 -12.31 12.76
C PRO A 108 -3.89 -13.33 11.88
N GLY A 109 -3.63 -14.64 12.09
CA GLY A 109 -4.27 -15.74 11.38
C GLY A 109 -3.69 -16.03 9.99
N TYR A 110 -2.50 -15.55 9.71
CA TYR A 110 -1.68 -15.81 8.51
C TYR A 110 -0.20 -15.52 8.78
N ASP A 111 0.66 -16.11 7.97
CA ASP A 111 2.10 -15.81 7.92
C ASP A 111 2.37 -14.89 6.72
N PRO A 112 2.86 -13.65 6.91
CA PRO A 112 3.04 -12.67 5.82
C PRO A 112 4.07 -13.09 4.78
N ILE A 113 4.88 -14.11 5.06
CA ILE A 113 5.90 -14.63 4.12
C ILE A 113 5.47 -15.94 3.47
N LYS A 114 4.94 -16.88 4.27
CA LYS A 114 4.69 -18.26 3.79
C LYS A 114 3.37 -18.37 3.02
N ASP A 115 2.38 -17.55 3.37
CA ASP A 115 1.03 -17.67 2.83
C ASP A 115 0.80 -16.85 1.56
N PHE A 116 1.84 -16.14 1.08
CA PHE A 116 1.73 -15.25 -0.07
C PHE A 116 2.86 -15.39 -1.08
N THR A 117 2.51 -15.13 -2.33
CA THR A 117 3.44 -14.94 -3.45
C THR A 117 3.51 -13.44 -3.76
N PRO A 118 4.62 -12.72 -3.49
CA PRO A 118 4.80 -11.33 -3.88
C PRO A 118 4.80 -11.20 -5.41
N ILE A 119 4.01 -10.25 -5.94
CA ILE A 119 3.92 -9.99 -7.38
C ILE A 119 4.74 -8.76 -7.74
N VAL A 120 4.40 -7.59 -7.18
CA VAL A 120 5.06 -6.32 -7.52
C VAL A 120 4.88 -5.32 -6.37
N GLN A 121 5.92 -4.54 -6.09
CA GLN A 121 5.80 -3.34 -5.27
C GLN A 121 5.35 -2.19 -6.16
N PHE A 122 4.25 -1.53 -5.80
CA PHE A 122 3.76 -0.37 -6.54
C PHE A 122 4.50 0.89 -6.16
N THR A 123 4.48 1.22 -4.87
CA THR A 123 4.93 2.52 -4.39
C THR A 123 5.65 2.46 -3.04
N LEU A 124 6.49 3.47 -2.82
CA LEU A 124 6.86 3.98 -1.50
C LEU A 124 6.09 5.26 -1.24
N ASN A 125 5.59 5.40 -0.01
CA ASN A 125 4.69 6.47 0.37
C ASN A 125 5.27 7.17 1.61
N PRO A 126 6.12 8.19 1.42
CA PRO A 126 6.63 8.99 2.52
C PRO A 126 5.50 9.80 3.17
N LEU A 127 5.68 10.11 4.44
CA LEU A 127 4.78 10.97 5.20
C LEU A 127 5.41 12.34 5.41
N LEU A 128 4.58 13.32 5.73
CA LEU A 128 5.01 14.67 6.04
C LEU A 128 4.69 14.99 7.51
N LEU A 129 5.67 15.55 8.22
CA LEU A 129 5.45 16.17 9.53
C LEU A 129 4.85 17.54 9.30
N VAL A 130 3.70 17.79 9.89
CA VAL A 130 2.98 19.06 9.83
C VAL A 130 2.61 19.56 11.20
N VAL A 131 2.66 20.88 11.38
CA VAL A 131 2.16 21.59 12.57
C VAL A 131 1.12 22.61 12.16
N ARG A 132 0.25 23.02 13.12
CA ARG A 132 -0.66 24.15 12.89
C ARG A 132 0.14 25.43 12.64
N ALA A 133 -0.37 26.26 11.73
CA ALA A 133 0.31 27.50 11.35
C ALA A 133 0.28 28.57 12.46
N ASP A 134 -0.65 28.49 13.41
CA ASP A 134 -0.78 29.40 14.56
C ASP A 134 0.19 29.12 15.71
N LEU A 135 0.81 27.93 15.72
CA LEU A 135 1.86 27.61 16.70
C LEU A 135 3.16 28.42 16.43
N PRO A 136 3.89 28.77 17.49
CA PRO A 136 5.19 29.45 17.37
C PRO A 136 6.32 28.50 16.94
N ILE A 137 6.04 27.69 15.90
CA ILE A 137 6.93 26.65 15.39
C ILE A 137 7.06 26.86 13.88
N ARG A 138 8.24 27.25 13.41
CA ARG A 138 8.50 27.57 11.99
C ARG A 138 9.49 26.62 11.32
N SER A 139 10.23 25.85 12.11
CA SER A 139 11.24 24.90 11.64
C SER A 139 11.17 23.58 12.42
N PHE A 140 11.83 22.56 11.90
CA PHE A 140 11.97 21.26 12.59
C PHE A 140 12.71 21.41 13.92
N ASP A 141 13.75 22.24 13.98
CA ASP A 141 14.51 22.49 15.21
C ASP A 141 13.62 23.15 16.28
N GLU A 142 12.83 24.17 15.89
CA GLU A 142 11.86 24.80 16.80
C GLU A 142 10.78 23.81 17.28
N PHE A 143 10.37 22.86 16.44
CA PHE A 143 9.44 21.80 16.82
C PHE A 143 10.03 20.91 17.92
N ILE A 144 11.27 20.47 17.76
CA ILE A 144 11.97 19.66 18.76
C ILE A 144 12.16 20.45 20.07
N GLN A 145 12.60 21.71 19.99
CA GLN A 145 12.80 22.57 21.16
C GLN A 145 11.48 22.82 21.90
N TYR A 146 10.42 23.13 21.16
CA TYR A 146 9.09 23.36 21.73
C TYR A 146 8.53 22.11 22.44
N GLY A 147 8.66 20.95 21.79
CA GLY A 147 8.22 19.67 22.37
C GLY A 147 8.98 19.30 23.65
N ARG A 148 10.29 19.53 23.69
CA ARG A 148 11.12 19.32 24.89
C ARG A 148 10.81 20.28 26.03
N ALA A 149 10.52 21.54 25.70
CA ALA A 149 10.17 22.56 26.68
C ALA A 149 8.74 22.38 27.25
N ASN A 150 7.89 21.65 26.57
CA ASN A 150 6.48 21.42 26.91
C ASN A 150 6.12 19.93 26.98
N PRO A 151 6.76 19.11 27.85
CA PRO A 151 6.53 17.67 27.88
C PRO A 151 5.06 17.34 28.18
N GLY A 152 4.46 16.50 27.32
CA GLY A 152 3.08 16.04 27.46
C GLY A 152 1.99 17.07 27.15
N LYS A 153 2.35 18.32 26.76
CA LYS A 153 1.36 19.34 26.43
C LYS A 153 0.94 19.35 24.96
N MET A 154 1.82 18.89 24.08
CA MET A 154 1.48 18.73 22.66
C MET A 154 0.58 17.49 22.44
N SER A 155 -0.28 17.58 21.43
CA SER A 155 -1.11 16.47 20.98
C SER A 155 -0.89 16.16 19.50
N TYR A 156 -1.02 14.88 19.11
CA TYR A 156 -0.95 14.46 17.72
C TYR A 156 -2.08 13.51 17.33
N GLY A 157 -2.49 13.57 16.07
CA GLY A 157 -3.49 12.67 15.50
C GLY A 157 -2.86 11.57 14.65
N ALA A 158 -3.33 10.34 14.81
CA ALA A 158 -2.94 9.21 13.99
C ALA A 158 -4.16 8.44 13.50
N GLY A 159 -4.36 8.38 12.19
CA GLY A 159 -5.49 7.69 11.55
C GLY A 159 -5.13 6.35 10.93
N ASN A 160 -3.87 5.94 11.01
CA ASN A 160 -3.38 4.62 10.59
C ASN A 160 -2.09 4.26 11.35
N THR A 161 -1.68 3.00 11.22
CA THR A 161 -0.47 2.48 11.88
C THR A 161 0.80 3.26 11.49
N GLY A 162 0.92 3.65 10.22
CA GLY A 162 2.07 4.41 9.74
C GLY A 162 2.19 5.77 10.42
N SER A 163 1.11 6.54 10.48
CA SER A 163 1.06 7.83 11.18
C SER A 163 1.38 7.68 12.68
N LEU A 164 0.82 6.65 13.32
CA LEU A 164 1.03 6.38 14.74
C LEU A 164 2.50 6.09 15.03
N VAL A 165 3.06 5.07 14.39
CA VAL A 165 4.45 4.63 14.62
C VAL A 165 5.45 5.71 14.26
N CYS A 166 5.21 6.42 13.15
CA CYS A 166 6.08 7.50 12.72
C CYS A 166 6.09 8.66 13.72
N SER A 167 4.92 9.02 14.28
CA SER A 167 4.83 10.03 15.35
C SER A 167 5.55 9.57 16.62
N GLN A 168 5.37 8.31 17.04
CA GLN A 168 6.07 7.76 18.21
C GLN A 168 7.59 7.70 18.02
N LEU A 169 8.06 7.26 16.85
CA LEU A 169 9.47 7.26 16.51
C LEU A 169 10.07 8.67 16.55
N LEU A 170 9.34 9.65 16.03
CA LEU A 170 9.72 11.05 16.05
C LEU A 170 9.84 11.57 17.47
N LEU A 171 8.86 11.29 18.34
CA LEU A 171 8.89 11.67 19.75
C LEU A 171 10.07 11.04 20.50
N GLN A 172 10.28 9.73 20.29
CA GLN A 172 11.38 9.01 20.92
C GLN A 172 12.74 9.57 20.51
N GLN A 173 13.02 9.68 19.21
CA GLN A 173 14.29 10.17 18.71
C GLN A 173 14.50 11.67 19.01
N GLY A 174 13.41 12.44 19.03
CA GLY A 174 13.40 13.84 19.38
C GLY A 174 13.52 14.12 20.88
N GLY A 175 13.40 13.09 21.74
CA GLY A 175 13.39 13.27 23.20
C GLY A 175 12.20 14.09 23.68
N MET A 176 11.01 13.90 23.08
CA MET A 176 9.79 14.65 23.34
C MET A 176 8.69 13.74 23.91
N GLN A 177 7.71 14.37 24.58
CA GLN A 177 6.49 13.71 25.03
C GLN A 177 5.27 14.43 24.48
N ALA A 178 4.31 13.71 23.94
CA ALA A 178 3.03 14.25 23.45
C ALA A 178 1.90 13.23 23.62
N VAL A 179 0.66 13.72 23.64
CA VAL A 179 -0.55 12.90 23.76
C VAL A 179 -1.02 12.47 22.38
N GLY A 180 -1.08 11.16 22.14
CA GLY A 180 -1.60 10.59 20.89
C GLY A 180 -3.10 10.40 20.92
N VAL A 181 -3.78 10.82 19.84
CA VAL A 181 -5.21 10.59 19.62
C VAL A 181 -5.36 9.71 18.38
N ASN A 182 -5.97 8.53 18.57
CA ASN A 182 -6.21 7.59 17.49
C ASN A 182 -7.53 7.86 16.79
N TYR A 183 -7.52 7.86 15.46
CA TYR A 183 -8.67 8.03 14.59
C TYR A 183 -8.87 6.81 13.70
N GLN A 184 -10.07 6.64 13.13
CA GLN A 184 -10.32 5.57 12.16
C GLN A 184 -9.69 5.83 10.78
N GLY A 185 -9.19 7.05 10.52
CA GLY A 185 -8.52 7.45 9.30
C GLY A 185 -7.90 8.84 9.40
N ASN A 186 -6.85 9.10 8.61
CA ASN A 186 -6.17 10.40 8.56
C ASN A 186 -7.09 11.53 8.08
N SER A 187 -8.10 11.21 7.25
CA SER A 187 -9.12 12.18 6.82
C SER A 187 -10.00 12.70 7.96
N GLN A 188 -10.20 11.92 9.01
CA GLN A 188 -10.88 12.38 10.22
C GLN A 188 -9.94 13.18 11.12
N ALA A 189 -8.70 12.70 11.32
CA ALA A 189 -7.71 13.36 12.14
C ALA A 189 -7.38 14.78 11.65
N ILE A 190 -7.31 15.00 10.31
CA ILE A 190 -7.01 16.31 9.74
C ILE A 190 -8.09 17.35 10.06
N GLN A 191 -9.35 16.96 10.20
CA GLN A 191 -10.41 17.89 10.57
C GLN A 191 -10.21 18.43 11.98
N ASP A 192 -9.86 17.57 12.94
CA ASP A 192 -9.56 17.99 14.31
C ASP A 192 -8.25 18.77 14.39
N PHE A 193 -7.26 18.44 13.57
CA PHE A 193 -6.03 19.19 13.48
C PHE A 193 -6.27 20.64 12.97
N ILE A 194 -7.03 20.80 11.89
CA ILE A 194 -7.35 22.14 11.35
C ILE A 194 -8.28 22.93 12.30
N ALA A 195 -9.12 22.24 13.08
CA ALA A 195 -9.95 22.85 14.11
C ALA A 195 -9.18 23.25 15.39
N GLY A 196 -7.85 23.01 15.45
CA GLY A 196 -7.01 23.39 16.58
C GLY A 196 -7.00 22.43 17.77
N ARG A 197 -7.58 21.23 17.62
CA ARG A 197 -7.62 20.19 18.68
C ARG A 197 -6.35 19.36 18.75
N LEU A 198 -5.52 19.39 17.71
CA LEU A 198 -4.24 18.69 17.63
C LEU A 198 -3.15 19.68 17.23
N ASP A 199 -1.93 19.45 17.70
CA ASP A 199 -0.78 20.35 17.48
C ASP A 199 0.07 19.94 16.29
N PHE A 200 0.23 18.63 16.06
CA PHE A 200 0.94 18.13 14.89
C PHE A 200 0.35 16.81 14.36
N MET A 201 0.74 16.46 13.14
CA MET A 201 0.48 15.18 12.53
C MET A 201 1.68 14.72 11.71
N VAL A 202 1.83 13.40 11.57
CA VAL A 202 2.67 12.79 10.53
C VAL A 202 1.72 12.02 9.62
N THR A 203 1.56 12.51 8.38
CA THR A 203 0.46 12.04 7.52
C THR A 203 0.78 12.16 6.02
N ASP A 204 -0.14 11.66 5.20
CA ASP A 204 0.02 11.57 3.75
C ASP A 204 0.02 12.94 3.07
N PRO A 205 0.90 13.17 2.07
CA PRO A 205 0.96 14.41 1.29
C PRO A 205 -0.37 14.81 0.66
N LEU A 206 -1.13 13.83 0.15
CA LEU A 206 -2.43 14.05 -0.50
C LEU A 206 -3.41 14.79 0.42
N ILE A 207 -3.49 14.38 1.69
CA ILE A 207 -4.47 14.92 2.65
C ILE A 207 -4.13 16.36 3.04
N ILE A 208 -2.84 16.68 3.16
CA ILE A 208 -2.40 17.98 3.68
C ILE A 208 -2.22 19.04 2.61
N LYS A 209 -2.06 18.67 1.34
CA LYS A 209 -1.73 19.58 0.24
C LYS A 209 -2.65 20.81 0.16
N PRO A 210 -3.99 20.68 0.21
CA PRO A 210 -4.88 21.85 0.15
C PRO A 210 -4.69 22.81 1.35
N PHE A 211 -4.42 22.26 2.54
CA PHE A 211 -4.23 23.04 3.76
C PHE A 211 -2.86 23.71 3.83
N ALA A 212 -1.82 23.07 3.29
CA ALA A 212 -0.50 23.66 3.14
C ALA A 212 -0.54 24.85 2.17
N GLN A 213 -1.23 24.71 1.02
CA GLN A 213 -1.40 25.76 0.05
C GLN A 213 -2.21 26.95 0.58
N SER A 214 -3.19 26.70 1.45
CA SER A 214 -3.98 27.77 2.08
C SER A 214 -3.33 28.36 3.34
N GLY A 215 -2.12 27.94 3.71
CA GLY A 215 -1.39 28.43 4.88
C GLY A 215 -1.99 28.05 6.24
N LYS A 216 -2.91 27.10 6.29
CA LYS A 216 -3.53 26.62 7.55
C LYS A 216 -2.60 25.70 8.35
N LEU A 217 -1.59 25.13 7.72
CA LEU A 217 -0.57 24.32 8.36
C LEU A 217 0.82 24.64 7.78
N ARG A 218 1.86 24.21 8.49
CA ARG A 218 3.24 24.29 8.05
C ARG A 218 3.84 22.90 7.97
N VAL A 219 4.48 22.60 6.85
CA VAL A 219 5.22 21.34 6.64
C VAL A 219 6.65 21.54 7.13
N LEU A 220 7.11 20.72 8.06
CA LEU A 220 8.41 20.85 8.70
C LEU A 220 9.45 19.84 8.21
N GLY A 221 9.04 18.70 7.68
CA GLY A 221 9.96 17.68 7.22
C GLY A 221 9.26 16.52 6.54
N ILE A 222 10.02 15.75 5.74
CA ILE A 222 9.57 14.52 5.12
C ILE A 222 10.25 13.32 5.78
N THR A 223 9.52 12.22 5.88
CA THR A 223 9.98 11.03 6.60
C THR A 223 10.91 10.14 5.78
N SER A 224 10.93 10.27 4.45
CA SER A 224 11.86 9.57 3.56
C SER A 224 13.19 10.33 3.40
N ARG A 225 14.20 9.65 2.85
CA ARG A 225 15.46 10.29 2.45
C ARG A 225 15.35 11.09 1.15
N GLN A 226 14.31 10.86 0.36
CA GLN A 226 14.06 11.56 -0.90
C GLN A 226 13.00 12.64 -0.70
N ARG A 227 13.23 13.80 -1.32
CA ARG A 227 12.25 14.90 -1.38
C ARG A 227 11.13 14.55 -2.36
N LEU A 228 9.94 15.08 -2.12
CA LEU A 228 8.84 15.00 -3.07
C LEU A 228 8.85 16.21 -4.01
N HIS A 229 8.55 16.01 -5.29
CA HIS A 229 8.42 17.08 -6.27
C HIS A 229 7.35 18.11 -5.86
N GLN A 230 6.28 17.66 -5.17
CA GLN A 230 5.22 18.52 -4.68
C GLN A 230 5.63 19.41 -3.51
N PHE A 231 6.70 19.04 -2.80
CA PHE A 231 7.24 19.74 -1.63
C PHE A 231 8.76 19.84 -1.72
N PRO A 232 9.32 20.43 -2.81
CA PRO A 232 10.76 20.42 -3.08
C PRO A 232 11.58 21.14 -2.01
N GLN A 233 10.98 22.12 -1.33
CA GLN A 233 11.57 22.86 -0.23
C GLN A 233 11.60 22.12 1.11
N VAL A 234 10.83 21.00 1.23
CA VAL A 234 10.76 20.24 2.48
C VAL A 234 11.92 19.26 2.55
N ALA A 235 12.77 19.41 3.54
CA ALA A 235 13.92 18.53 3.72
C ALA A 235 13.54 17.20 4.40
N PRO A 236 14.27 16.11 4.13
CA PRO A 236 14.25 14.90 4.94
C PRO A 236 14.51 15.18 6.42
N ILE A 237 13.72 14.58 7.30
CA ILE A 237 13.94 14.68 8.76
C ILE A 237 15.34 14.19 9.13
N ALA A 238 15.88 13.23 8.37
CA ALA A 238 17.26 12.75 8.53
C ALA A 238 18.32 13.85 8.34
N GLU A 239 18.05 14.85 7.50
CA GLU A 239 18.93 16.00 7.27
C GLU A 239 18.74 17.11 8.33
N LEU A 240 17.63 17.06 9.09
CA LEU A 240 17.23 18.10 10.04
C LEU A 240 17.62 17.81 11.49
N GLY A 241 18.54 16.86 11.72
CA GLY A 241 19.08 16.56 13.05
C GLY A 241 18.69 15.20 13.62
N LEU A 242 17.92 14.37 12.90
CA LEU A 242 17.65 12.98 13.25
C LEU A 242 18.15 12.02 12.15
N PRO A 243 19.49 11.80 12.03
CA PRO A 243 20.06 11.10 10.88
C PRO A 243 19.63 9.65 10.74
N GLN A 244 19.12 9.03 11.80
CA GLN A 244 18.59 7.66 11.80
C GLN A 244 17.09 7.61 11.48
N PHE A 245 16.43 8.77 11.33
CA PHE A 245 15.01 8.82 11.06
C PHE A 245 14.74 8.52 9.58
N GLU A 246 14.08 7.43 9.33
CA GLU A 246 13.58 7.07 8.01
C GLU A 246 12.30 6.25 8.14
N TYR A 247 11.27 6.67 7.46
CA TYR A 247 10.03 5.93 7.35
C TYR A 247 9.37 6.20 5.99
N ALA A 248 8.93 5.13 5.33
CA ALA A 248 7.99 5.21 4.23
C ALA A 248 7.03 4.02 4.33
N SER A 249 5.74 4.26 4.21
CA SER A 249 4.81 3.17 3.98
C SER A 249 4.93 2.70 2.53
N TRP A 250 4.32 1.57 2.20
CA TRP A 250 4.40 1.02 0.86
C TRP A 250 3.12 0.27 0.49
N ILE A 251 2.90 0.13 -0.81
CA ILE A 251 1.82 -0.66 -1.38
C ILE A 251 2.44 -1.67 -2.35
N GLY A 252 1.99 -2.90 -2.29
CA GLY A 252 2.36 -3.95 -3.22
C GLY A 252 1.20 -4.89 -3.52
N LEU A 253 1.37 -5.74 -4.52
CA LEU A 253 0.40 -6.73 -4.94
C LEU A 253 0.89 -8.12 -4.58
N PHE A 254 0.00 -8.93 -4.01
CA PHE A 254 0.28 -10.29 -3.56
C PHE A 254 -0.79 -11.25 -4.09
N ALA A 255 -0.38 -12.48 -4.34
CA ALA A 255 -1.26 -13.62 -4.58
C ALA A 255 -1.17 -14.60 -3.40
N PRO A 256 -2.11 -15.57 -3.27
CA PRO A 256 -1.94 -16.72 -2.38
C PRO A 256 -0.67 -17.50 -2.69
N ALA A 257 -0.09 -18.12 -1.68
CA ALA A 257 1.10 -18.97 -1.85
C ALA A 257 0.86 -20.11 -2.85
N GLY A 258 1.91 -20.46 -3.62
CA GLY A 258 1.83 -21.56 -4.59
C GLY A 258 1.17 -21.18 -5.92
N MET A 259 0.96 -19.90 -6.20
CA MET A 259 0.60 -19.45 -7.55
C MET A 259 1.64 -19.91 -8.57
N LYS A 260 1.19 -20.36 -9.77
CA LYS A 260 2.09 -20.75 -10.86
C LYS A 260 3.04 -19.61 -11.19
N ASP A 261 4.34 -19.92 -11.30
CA ASP A 261 5.38 -18.91 -11.48
C ASP A 261 5.23 -18.12 -12.80
N ASP A 262 4.85 -18.79 -13.89
CA ASP A 262 4.59 -18.13 -15.18
C ASP A 262 3.48 -17.06 -15.07
N ASN A 263 2.41 -17.36 -14.32
CA ASN A 263 1.32 -16.41 -14.11
C ASN A 263 1.74 -15.25 -13.21
N ALA A 264 2.53 -15.54 -12.17
CA ALA A 264 3.08 -14.52 -11.29
C ALA A 264 4.05 -13.58 -12.03
N GLU A 265 4.89 -14.13 -12.91
CA GLU A 265 5.81 -13.37 -13.74
C GLU A 265 5.09 -12.54 -14.81
N LEU A 266 4.04 -13.10 -15.43
CA LEU A 266 3.18 -12.34 -16.34
C LEU A 266 2.57 -11.12 -15.64
N LEU A 267 1.95 -11.31 -14.48
CA LEU A 267 1.39 -10.20 -13.71
C LEU A 267 2.47 -9.20 -13.31
N HIS A 268 3.61 -9.68 -12.80
CA HIS A 268 4.72 -8.80 -12.44
C HIS A 268 5.12 -7.89 -13.60
N ARG A 269 5.39 -8.49 -14.78
CA ARG A 269 5.80 -7.76 -15.97
C ARG A 269 4.78 -6.70 -16.39
N GLU A 270 3.50 -7.07 -16.46
CA GLU A 270 2.44 -6.17 -16.90
C GLU A 270 2.24 -5.00 -15.93
N PHE A 271 2.25 -5.27 -14.62
CA PHE A 271 2.17 -4.22 -13.59
C PHE A 271 3.43 -3.35 -13.55
N ALA A 272 4.62 -3.94 -13.71
CA ALA A 272 5.87 -3.18 -13.76
C ALA A 272 5.96 -2.26 -15.00
N LEU A 273 5.42 -2.69 -16.14
CA LEU A 273 5.27 -1.83 -17.33
C LEU A 273 4.27 -0.70 -17.08
N ALA A 274 3.12 -1.00 -16.47
CA ALA A 274 2.12 0.01 -16.14
C ALA A 274 2.63 1.09 -15.17
N LEU A 275 3.54 0.75 -14.25
CA LEU A 275 4.18 1.74 -13.37
C LEU A 275 5.11 2.71 -14.11
N ARG A 276 5.50 2.40 -15.36
CA ARG A 276 6.29 3.28 -16.24
C ARG A 276 5.43 4.07 -17.22
N ASP A 277 4.12 3.82 -17.24
CA ASP A 277 3.19 4.60 -18.04
C ASP A 277 3.20 6.06 -17.57
N PRO A 278 3.35 7.04 -18.49
CA PRO A 278 3.45 8.45 -18.12
C PRO A 278 2.24 8.98 -17.31
N ASP A 279 1.03 8.50 -17.62
CA ASP A 279 -0.19 8.92 -16.91
C ASP A 279 -0.25 8.33 -15.49
N VAL A 280 0.27 7.10 -15.31
CA VAL A 280 0.41 6.48 -13.99
C VAL A 280 1.49 7.21 -13.18
N ALA A 281 2.64 7.49 -13.78
CA ALA A 281 3.73 8.20 -13.11
C ALA A 281 3.30 9.60 -12.67
N ALA A 282 2.64 10.36 -13.55
CA ALA A 282 2.11 11.69 -13.24
C ALA A 282 1.03 11.64 -12.14
N PHE A 283 0.16 10.62 -12.17
CA PHE A 283 -0.84 10.42 -11.12
C PHE A 283 -0.18 10.14 -9.76
N LEU A 284 0.79 9.22 -9.70
CA LEU A 284 1.49 8.87 -8.47
C LEU A 284 2.26 10.07 -7.90
N ASP A 285 2.98 10.79 -8.75
CA ASP A 285 3.64 12.03 -8.34
C ASP A 285 2.61 13.04 -7.81
N GLY A 286 1.47 13.20 -8.53
CA GLY A 286 0.36 14.08 -8.13
C GLY A 286 -0.19 13.84 -6.73
N ILE A 287 -0.10 12.61 -6.20
CA ILE A 287 -0.55 12.23 -4.86
C ILE A 287 0.62 12.02 -3.86
N GLY A 288 1.86 12.31 -4.26
CA GLY A 288 3.05 12.22 -3.41
C GLY A 288 3.53 10.79 -3.15
N MET A 289 3.33 9.90 -4.09
CA MET A 289 3.80 8.52 -4.04
C MET A 289 4.92 8.28 -5.04
N ILE A 290 5.94 7.55 -4.64
CA ILE A 290 7.13 7.25 -5.44
C ILE A 290 6.94 5.86 -6.06
N PRO A 291 6.85 5.74 -7.40
CA PRO A 291 6.79 4.43 -8.05
C PRO A 291 8.07 3.62 -7.81
N VAL A 292 7.93 2.31 -7.69
CA VAL A 292 9.05 1.39 -7.41
C VAL A 292 9.22 0.40 -8.55
N HIS A 293 10.46 0.22 -8.98
CA HIS A 293 10.84 -0.66 -10.09
C HIS A 293 11.76 -1.77 -9.59
N LYS A 294 11.22 -2.72 -8.83
CA LYS A 294 11.92 -3.89 -8.30
C LYS A 294 11.44 -5.15 -9.00
N SER A 295 12.33 -6.12 -9.16
CA SER A 295 11.97 -7.48 -9.50
C SER A 295 11.15 -8.15 -8.38
N ARG A 296 10.48 -9.26 -8.68
CA ARG A 296 9.75 -10.06 -7.68
C ARG A 296 10.66 -10.51 -6.53
N ALA A 297 11.89 -10.92 -6.85
CA ALA A 297 12.88 -11.35 -5.85
C ALA A 297 13.29 -10.20 -4.92
N GLU A 298 13.58 -9.02 -5.46
CA GLU A 298 13.89 -7.83 -4.67
C GLU A 298 12.70 -7.37 -3.83
N PHE A 299 11.46 -7.49 -4.34
CA PHE A 299 10.27 -7.17 -3.56
C PHE A 299 10.07 -8.19 -2.43
N SER A 300 10.26 -9.48 -2.68
CA SER A 300 10.22 -10.51 -1.63
C SER A 300 11.24 -10.23 -0.53
N GLN A 301 12.47 -9.88 -0.90
CA GLN A 301 13.52 -9.52 0.05
C GLN A 301 13.14 -8.26 0.84
N PHE A 302 12.62 -7.24 0.17
CA PHE A 302 12.15 -6.01 0.81
C PHE A 302 11.08 -6.30 1.88
N VAL A 303 10.11 -7.16 1.61
CA VAL A 303 9.07 -7.53 2.61
C VAL A 303 9.71 -8.16 3.86
N ARG A 304 10.69 -9.07 3.68
CA ARG A 304 11.42 -9.69 4.81
C ARG A 304 12.19 -8.67 5.64
N GLU A 305 12.81 -7.69 4.98
CA GLU A 305 13.51 -6.60 5.65
C GLU A 305 12.54 -5.69 6.40
N GLN A 306 11.39 -5.39 5.81
CA GLN A 306 10.36 -4.59 6.45
C GLN A 306 9.81 -5.24 7.74
N ILE A 307 9.69 -6.57 7.79
CA ILE A 307 9.32 -7.27 9.03
C ILE A 307 10.35 -7.00 10.14
N LYS A 308 11.65 -7.08 9.83
CA LYS A 308 12.72 -6.78 10.81
C LYS A 308 12.69 -5.31 11.27
N VAL A 309 12.40 -4.40 10.34
CA VAL A 309 12.22 -2.98 10.68
C VAL A 309 11.05 -2.80 11.64
N TRP A 310 9.92 -3.46 11.36
CA TRP A 310 8.74 -3.36 12.20
C TRP A 310 8.89 -4.06 13.55
N GLU A 311 9.63 -5.17 13.62
CA GLU A 311 10.01 -5.80 14.89
C GLU A 311 10.75 -4.81 15.80
N LYS A 312 11.73 -4.10 15.24
CA LYS A 312 12.47 -3.06 15.97
C LYS A 312 11.56 -1.90 16.37
N LEU A 313 10.75 -1.38 15.45
CA LEU A 313 9.83 -0.27 15.71
C LEU A 313 8.80 -0.60 16.79
N ALA A 314 8.20 -1.77 16.75
CA ALA A 314 7.23 -2.21 17.76
C ALA A 314 7.86 -2.32 19.15
N ARG A 315 9.05 -2.91 19.23
CA ARG A 315 9.80 -3.02 20.49
C ARG A 315 10.18 -1.63 21.03
N ASP A 316 10.77 -0.77 20.18
CA ASP A 316 11.26 0.55 20.59
C ASP A 316 10.10 1.50 20.97
N SER A 317 8.93 1.31 20.38
CA SER A 317 7.70 2.09 20.68
C SER A 317 6.86 1.50 21.83
N GLY A 318 7.28 0.37 22.43
CA GLY A 318 6.52 -0.27 23.51
C GLY A 318 5.16 -0.83 23.07
N ILE A 319 4.97 -1.08 21.77
CA ILE A 319 3.75 -1.67 21.24
C ILE A 319 3.66 -3.12 21.69
N THR A 320 2.55 -3.48 22.35
CA THR A 320 2.23 -4.86 22.73
C THR A 320 1.14 -5.41 21.84
N PRO A 321 1.27 -6.65 21.34
CA PRO A 321 0.23 -7.26 20.51
C PRO A 321 -1.11 -7.36 21.24
N ALA A 322 -2.17 -6.92 20.56
CA ALA A 322 -3.55 -6.95 21.07
C ALA A 322 -4.23 -8.32 20.88
#